data_4cfea28c133979a41b20f5e4819c1dab
#
_entry.id   4cfea28c133979a41b20f5e4819c1dab
#
_cell.length_a   1.000
_cell.length_b   1.000
_cell.length_c   1.000
_cell.angle_alpha   90.00
_cell.angle_beta   90.00
_cell.angle_gamma   90.00
#
_symmetry.space_group_name_H-M   'P 1'
#
loop_
_entity.id
_entity.type
_entity.pdbx_description
1 polymer ?
#
loop_
_entity_poly.entity_id
_entity_poly.type
_entity_poly.pdbx_seq_one_letter_code
_entity_poly.pdbx_strand_id
1 'polypeptide(L)'
;TWAVASVHGEAARLRALHAKLSERIRADENLVYLGNILGHGDAVGDAVEELLSFRRALLARPGGEFRSIVYLRGSQEEMWQKLLQIQFATDPREVLQWMLDRGVGATLEAYGGSAEEGVVAATKGPVALTEWTGNLRDAMRARDGHNALMSAICHAARTEDGTFLFVHAGLDTERSLAQQTDNFWWGAGGFEEITAPYGGFSKLVRGFDRRHPGIEVAAFTATVDGGCGFGGPLLAACFDGDGELVDTLEA
;
A
#
# COMPACT_ATOMS: atom_id res chain seq x y z
N THR A 1 -9.39 -14.86 -4.53
CA THR A 1 -9.01 -13.47 -4.21
C THR A 1 -7.61 -13.17 -4.73
N TRP A 2 -7.45 -12.06 -5.46
CA TRP A 2 -6.15 -11.57 -5.89
C TRP A 2 -5.56 -10.60 -4.87
N ALA A 3 -4.27 -10.74 -4.59
CA ALA A 3 -3.48 -9.84 -3.75
C ALA A 3 -2.32 -9.25 -4.57
N VAL A 4 -2.22 -7.92 -4.65
CA VAL A 4 -1.17 -7.20 -5.37
C VAL A 4 -0.17 -6.64 -4.38
N ALA A 5 1.11 -6.88 -4.62
CA ALA A 5 2.24 -6.42 -3.82
C ALA A 5 2.37 -4.88 -3.76
N SER A 6 3.35 -4.40 -3.01
CA SER A 6 3.74 -2.99 -2.95
C SER A 6 4.07 -2.43 -4.34
N VAL A 7 3.46 -1.30 -4.71
CA VAL A 7 3.58 -0.68 -6.05
C VAL A 7 4.70 0.35 -6.10
N HIS A 8 4.86 1.13 -5.04
CA HIS A 8 5.90 2.16 -4.88
C HIS A 8 6.00 3.18 -6.02
N GLY A 9 4.85 3.60 -6.60
CA GLY A 9 4.84 4.61 -7.67
C GLY A 9 5.31 4.11 -9.04
N GLU A 10 5.47 2.81 -9.23
CA GLU A 10 5.92 2.19 -10.48
C GLU A 10 4.75 2.00 -11.48
N ALA A 11 4.27 3.11 -12.04
CA ALA A 11 3.08 3.14 -12.89
C ALA A 11 3.19 2.22 -14.13
N ALA A 12 4.37 2.10 -14.74
CA ALA A 12 4.58 1.26 -15.92
C ALA A 12 4.39 -0.23 -15.58
N ARG A 13 4.98 -0.69 -14.46
CA ARG A 13 4.80 -2.06 -13.96
C ARG A 13 3.35 -2.32 -13.58
N LEU A 14 2.71 -1.36 -12.94
CA LEU A 14 1.31 -1.47 -12.55
C LEU A 14 0.39 -1.62 -13.77
N ARG A 15 0.57 -0.83 -14.83
CA ARG A 15 -0.18 -0.97 -16.09
C ARG A 15 0.04 -2.35 -16.72
N ALA A 16 1.28 -2.82 -16.75
CA ALA A 16 1.60 -4.15 -17.29
C ALA A 16 0.95 -5.27 -16.47
N LEU A 17 0.96 -5.17 -15.14
CA LEU A 17 0.29 -6.11 -14.26
C LEU A 17 -1.23 -6.07 -14.47
N HIS A 18 -1.84 -4.89 -14.52
CA HIS A 18 -3.28 -4.71 -14.74
C HIS A 18 -3.74 -5.28 -16.09
N ALA A 19 -2.95 -5.13 -17.15
CA ALA A 19 -3.26 -5.75 -18.43
C ALA A 19 -3.38 -7.28 -18.29
N LYS A 20 -2.39 -7.93 -17.65
CA LYS A 20 -2.41 -9.37 -17.39
C LYS A 20 -3.56 -9.77 -16.45
N LEU A 21 -3.75 -9.01 -15.37
CA LEU A 21 -4.79 -9.27 -14.38
C LEU A 21 -6.19 -9.14 -14.99
N SER A 22 -6.38 -8.20 -15.92
CA SER A 22 -7.66 -7.99 -16.58
C SER A 22 -8.14 -9.20 -17.41
N GLU A 23 -7.21 -10.04 -17.87
CA GLU A 23 -7.49 -11.27 -18.62
C GLU A 23 -7.74 -12.48 -17.71
N ARG A 24 -7.30 -12.42 -16.45
CA ARG A 24 -7.34 -13.54 -15.51
C ARG A 24 -8.41 -13.42 -14.45
N ILE A 25 -8.64 -12.19 -13.93
CA ILE A 25 -9.55 -11.97 -12.81
C ILE A 25 -11.00 -12.24 -13.21
N ARG A 26 -11.67 -13.15 -12.50
CA ARG A 26 -13.07 -13.52 -12.70
C ARG A 26 -14.00 -12.53 -12.00
N ALA A 27 -15.29 -12.52 -12.40
CA ALA A 27 -16.29 -11.59 -11.86
C ALA A 27 -16.53 -11.76 -10.34
N ASP A 28 -16.39 -12.98 -9.83
CA ASP A 28 -16.58 -13.36 -8.43
C ASP A 28 -15.34 -13.18 -7.56
N GLU A 29 -14.21 -12.74 -8.12
CA GLU A 29 -12.96 -12.59 -7.38
C GLU A 29 -12.75 -11.18 -6.87
N ASN A 30 -12.32 -11.08 -5.62
CA ASN A 30 -11.92 -9.84 -4.96
C ASN A 30 -10.46 -9.47 -5.29
N LEU A 31 -10.14 -8.19 -5.12
CA LEU A 31 -8.81 -7.64 -5.36
C LEU A 31 -8.35 -6.82 -4.15
N VAL A 32 -7.18 -7.15 -3.63
CA VAL A 32 -6.58 -6.44 -2.50
C VAL A 32 -5.21 -5.91 -2.91
N TYR A 33 -5.01 -4.60 -2.84
CA TYR A 33 -3.68 -3.99 -2.93
C TYR A 33 -3.09 -3.91 -1.53
N LEU A 34 -1.92 -4.50 -1.35
CA LEU A 34 -1.32 -4.73 -0.05
C LEU A 34 -0.53 -3.53 0.53
N GLY A 35 -0.78 -2.32 0.00
CA GLY A 35 -0.18 -1.06 0.47
C GLY A 35 1.06 -0.63 -0.28
N ASN A 36 1.68 0.48 0.16
CA ASN A 36 2.78 1.15 -0.52
C ASN A 36 2.48 1.43 -2.01
N ILE A 37 1.35 2.07 -2.27
CA ILE A 37 0.98 2.59 -3.59
C ILE A 37 1.92 3.75 -3.94
N LEU A 38 2.20 4.60 -2.94
CA LEU A 38 3.07 5.77 -2.99
C LEU A 38 4.54 5.40 -2.78
N GLY A 39 5.42 6.39 -2.93
CA GLY A 39 6.85 6.32 -2.61
C GLY A 39 7.73 5.78 -3.74
N HIS A 40 9.01 5.89 -3.59
CA HIS A 40 10.16 5.41 -4.37
C HIS A 40 10.15 5.67 -5.88
N GLY A 41 9.20 5.13 -6.65
CA GLY A 41 9.15 5.30 -8.11
C GLY A 41 8.83 6.73 -8.55
N ASP A 42 9.21 7.06 -9.75
CA ASP A 42 9.15 8.43 -10.31
C ASP A 42 7.76 8.80 -10.88
N ALA A 43 6.80 7.88 -10.88
CA ALA A 43 5.48 8.06 -11.48
C ALA A 43 4.32 7.83 -10.50
N VAL A 44 4.47 8.32 -9.26
CA VAL A 44 3.49 8.13 -8.17
C VAL A 44 2.09 8.62 -8.56
N GLY A 45 1.99 9.81 -9.15
CA GLY A 45 0.71 10.35 -9.60
C GLY A 45 0.02 9.47 -10.64
N ASP A 46 0.77 9.01 -11.62
CA ASP A 46 0.29 8.11 -12.68
C ASP A 46 -0.10 6.74 -12.14
N ALA A 47 0.60 6.23 -11.10
CA ALA A 47 0.25 4.97 -10.44
C ALA A 47 -1.12 5.09 -9.74
N VAL A 48 -1.39 6.20 -9.08
CA VAL A 48 -2.70 6.45 -8.46
C VAL A 48 -3.79 6.56 -9.54
N GLU A 49 -3.55 7.28 -10.62
CA GLU A 49 -4.49 7.41 -11.75
C GLU A 49 -4.78 6.06 -12.41
N GLU A 50 -3.76 5.23 -12.58
CA GLU A 50 -3.91 3.86 -13.09
C GLU A 50 -4.78 3.00 -12.18
N LEU A 51 -4.55 3.01 -10.85
CA LEU A 51 -5.39 2.29 -9.88
C LEU A 51 -6.86 2.71 -9.98
N LEU A 52 -7.12 4.02 -10.04
CA LEU A 52 -8.48 4.56 -10.14
C LEU A 52 -9.15 4.18 -11.47
N SER A 53 -8.39 4.20 -12.57
CA SER A 53 -8.87 3.81 -13.89
C SER A 53 -9.18 2.32 -13.95
N PHE A 54 -8.27 1.49 -13.47
CA PHE A 54 -8.45 0.03 -13.43
C PHE A 54 -9.63 -0.37 -12.55
N ARG A 55 -9.78 0.27 -11.37
CA ARG A 55 -10.95 0.07 -10.52
C ARG A 55 -12.24 0.35 -11.26
N ARG A 56 -12.35 1.50 -11.94
CA ARG A 56 -13.54 1.84 -12.74
C ARG A 56 -13.82 0.80 -13.83
N ALA A 57 -12.77 0.36 -14.54
CA ALA A 57 -12.88 -0.65 -15.59
C ALA A 57 -13.37 -2.00 -15.05
N LEU A 58 -12.88 -2.45 -13.90
CA LEU A 58 -13.30 -3.70 -13.26
C LEU A 58 -14.75 -3.64 -12.78
N LEU A 59 -15.16 -2.54 -12.15
CA LEU A 59 -16.53 -2.37 -11.65
C LEU A 59 -17.56 -2.20 -12.77
N ALA A 60 -17.15 -1.72 -13.94
CA ALA A 60 -18.00 -1.61 -15.11
C ALA A 60 -18.25 -2.95 -15.86
N ARG A 61 -17.53 -4.02 -15.50
CA ARG A 61 -17.77 -5.34 -16.09
C ARG A 61 -19.05 -5.96 -15.56
N PRO A 62 -19.73 -6.83 -16.34
CA PRO A 62 -20.85 -7.61 -15.83
C PRO A 62 -20.46 -8.39 -14.55
N GLY A 63 -21.23 -8.23 -13.48
CA GLY A 63 -20.95 -8.81 -12.17
C GLY A 63 -19.89 -8.07 -11.35
N GLY A 64 -19.33 -6.98 -11.87
CA GLY A 64 -18.32 -6.20 -11.17
C GLY A 64 -18.83 -5.51 -9.89
N GLU A 65 -20.14 -5.30 -9.78
CA GLU A 65 -20.78 -4.73 -8.59
C GLU A 65 -20.69 -5.61 -7.34
N PHE A 66 -20.44 -6.90 -7.50
CA PHE A 66 -20.23 -7.85 -6.38
C PHE A 66 -18.78 -7.96 -5.93
N ARG A 67 -17.84 -7.33 -6.65
CA ARG A 67 -16.42 -7.38 -6.35
C ARG A 67 -16.01 -6.36 -5.30
N SER A 68 -15.27 -6.80 -4.30
CA SER A 68 -14.56 -5.91 -3.40
C SER A 68 -13.17 -5.60 -3.96
N ILE A 69 -12.85 -4.29 -4.05
CA ILE A 69 -11.51 -3.80 -4.37
C ILE A 69 -11.03 -2.98 -3.18
N VAL A 70 -10.01 -3.48 -2.48
CA VAL A 70 -9.51 -2.93 -1.22
C VAL A 70 -8.08 -2.45 -1.38
N TYR A 71 -7.76 -1.32 -0.75
CA TYR A 71 -6.43 -0.73 -0.71
C TYR A 71 -5.97 -0.67 0.75
N LEU A 72 -4.86 -1.32 1.07
CA LEU A 72 -4.29 -1.28 2.39
C LEU A 72 -3.35 -0.10 2.56
N ARG A 73 -3.20 0.33 3.79
CA ARG A 73 -2.19 1.31 4.20
C ARG A 73 -0.84 0.62 4.31
N GLY A 74 0.13 1.11 3.56
CA GLY A 74 1.54 0.79 3.76
C GLY A 74 2.29 1.89 4.51
N SER A 75 3.57 1.70 4.72
CA SER A 75 4.45 2.67 5.37
C SER A 75 4.56 3.99 4.58
N GLN A 76 4.44 3.96 3.26
CA GLN A 76 4.48 5.16 2.42
C GLN A 76 3.24 6.02 2.60
N GLU A 77 2.05 5.43 2.63
CA GLU A 77 0.79 6.15 2.91
C GLU A 77 0.79 6.71 4.33
N GLU A 78 1.31 5.98 5.31
CA GLU A 78 1.45 6.49 6.68
C GLU A 78 2.41 7.67 6.74
N MET A 79 3.60 7.56 6.13
CA MET A 79 4.55 8.67 6.06
C MET A 79 3.96 9.88 5.37
N TRP A 80 3.25 9.70 4.23
CA TRP A 80 2.58 10.79 3.54
C TRP A 80 1.56 11.50 4.43
N GLN A 81 0.70 10.75 5.13
CA GLN A 81 -0.27 11.33 6.06
C GLN A 81 0.38 12.10 7.20
N LYS A 82 1.48 11.58 7.77
CA LYS A 82 2.25 12.24 8.83
C LYS A 82 3.00 13.46 8.30
N LEU A 83 3.54 13.41 7.09
CA LEU A 83 4.20 14.55 6.46
C LEU A 83 3.23 15.73 6.30
N LEU A 84 2.00 15.49 5.90
CA LEU A 84 0.97 16.53 5.81
C LEU A 84 0.63 17.17 7.17
N GLN A 85 1.08 16.61 8.29
CA GLN A 85 0.90 17.08 9.66
C GLN A 85 2.23 17.41 10.35
N ILE A 86 3.32 17.52 9.61
CA ILE A 86 4.68 17.62 10.12
C ILE A 86 4.91 18.86 11.01
N GLN A 87 4.10 19.91 10.85
CA GLN A 87 4.15 21.11 11.69
C GLN A 87 3.88 20.83 13.18
N PHE A 88 3.31 19.64 13.51
CA PHE A 88 3.07 19.21 14.88
C PHE A 88 4.18 18.31 15.46
N ALA A 89 5.19 17.98 14.65
CA ALA A 89 6.33 17.19 15.12
C ALA A 89 7.21 18.01 16.08
N THR A 90 7.85 17.33 17.04
CA THR A 90 8.79 17.97 17.97
C THR A 90 10.04 18.50 17.24
N ASP A 91 10.56 17.72 16.29
CA ASP A 91 11.62 18.14 15.36
C ASP A 91 11.18 17.85 13.91
N PRO A 92 10.54 18.83 13.24
CA PRO A 92 10.07 18.65 11.87
C PRO A 92 11.19 18.38 10.85
N ARG A 93 12.41 18.89 11.10
CA ARG A 93 13.55 18.70 10.17
C ARG A 93 14.06 17.27 10.22
N GLU A 94 14.26 16.74 11.42
CA GLU A 94 14.68 15.35 11.61
C GLU A 94 13.65 14.38 11.05
N VAL A 95 12.36 14.61 11.34
CA VAL A 95 11.26 13.79 10.83
C VAL A 95 11.18 13.85 9.30
N LEU A 96 11.30 15.04 8.69
CA LEU A 96 11.30 15.19 7.24
C LEU A 96 12.47 14.44 6.61
N GLN A 97 13.70 14.60 7.15
CA GLN A 97 14.86 13.89 6.64
C GLN A 97 14.68 12.37 6.73
N TRP A 98 14.19 11.88 7.86
CA TRP A 98 13.90 10.46 8.05
C TRP A 98 12.89 9.91 7.02
N MET A 99 11.86 10.69 6.64
CA MET A 99 10.88 10.33 5.61
C MET A 99 11.50 10.35 4.20
N LEU A 100 12.33 11.35 3.89
CA LEU A 100 13.03 11.47 2.61
C LEU A 100 13.97 10.28 2.37
N ASP A 101 14.74 9.87 3.39
CA ASP A 101 15.62 8.71 3.34
C ASP A 101 14.86 7.39 3.08
N ARG A 102 13.50 7.41 3.21
CA ARG A 102 12.61 6.27 3.01
C ARG A 102 11.71 6.38 1.79
N GLY A 103 12.02 7.30 0.87
CA GLY A 103 11.39 7.36 -0.44
C GLY A 103 10.18 8.28 -0.57
N VAL A 104 9.82 9.06 0.47
CA VAL A 104 8.67 9.98 0.39
C VAL A 104 8.88 11.13 -0.61
N GLY A 105 10.12 11.38 -1.01
CA GLY A 105 10.50 12.42 -1.98
C GLY A 105 9.74 12.31 -3.29
N ALA A 106 9.61 11.09 -3.84
CA ALA A 106 8.86 10.84 -5.07
C ALA A 106 7.37 11.24 -4.94
N THR A 107 6.78 11.03 -3.76
CA THR A 107 5.41 11.46 -3.48
C THR A 107 5.30 12.99 -3.38
N LEU A 108 6.29 13.67 -2.78
CA LEU A 108 6.37 15.13 -2.76
C LEU A 108 6.37 15.71 -4.17
N GLU A 109 7.25 15.21 -5.02
CA GLU A 109 7.39 15.67 -6.43
C GLU A 109 6.11 15.43 -7.22
N ALA A 110 5.44 14.29 -7.02
CA ALA A 110 4.17 13.98 -7.67
C ALA A 110 3.05 14.99 -7.36
N TYR A 111 3.11 15.64 -6.19
CA TYR A 111 2.16 16.67 -5.79
C TYR A 111 2.77 18.09 -5.79
N GLY A 112 3.83 18.29 -6.56
CA GLY A 112 4.40 19.62 -6.85
C GLY A 112 5.22 20.23 -5.74
N GLY A 113 5.64 19.44 -4.75
CA GLY A 113 6.59 19.87 -3.72
C GLY A 113 8.00 19.37 -3.98
N SER A 114 8.96 19.86 -3.20
CA SER A 114 10.34 19.36 -3.19
C SER A 114 10.89 19.20 -1.77
N ALA A 115 11.93 18.38 -1.65
CA ALA A 115 12.63 18.20 -0.39
C ALA A 115 13.24 19.52 0.12
N GLU A 116 13.82 20.34 -0.78
CA GLU A 116 14.43 21.63 -0.47
C GLU A 116 13.40 22.60 0.10
N GLU A 117 12.22 22.71 -0.50
CA GLU A 117 11.12 23.55 0.00
C GLU A 117 10.69 23.12 1.40
N GLY A 118 10.57 21.82 1.63
CA GLY A 118 10.23 21.26 2.94
C GLY A 118 11.28 21.60 4.01
N VAL A 119 12.58 21.48 3.72
CA VAL A 119 13.68 21.85 4.62
C VAL A 119 13.66 23.35 4.92
N VAL A 120 13.43 24.19 3.91
CA VAL A 120 13.31 25.65 4.07
C VAL A 120 12.09 25.98 4.95
N ALA A 121 10.95 25.36 4.71
CA ALA A 121 9.74 25.56 5.52
C ALA A 121 9.97 25.13 6.97
N ALA A 122 10.60 23.97 7.20
CA ALA A 122 10.95 23.49 8.54
C ALA A 122 11.91 24.44 9.30
N THR A 123 12.82 25.11 8.57
CA THR A 123 13.72 26.11 9.16
C THR A 123 12.98 27.40 9.55
N LYS A 124 11.97 27.80 8.77
CA LYS A 124 11.15 29.01 9.04
C LYS A 124 10.10 28.80 10.14
N GLY A 125 9.79 27.55 10.48
CA GLY A 125 8.91 27.20 11.59
C GLY A 125 7.47 26.79 11.20
N PRO A 126 6.59 26.62 12.19
CA PRO A 126 5.29 25.94 12.00
C PRO A 126 4.35 26.62 11.00
N VAL A 127 4.39 27.94 10.89
CA VAL A 127 3.52 28.68 9.94
C VAL A 127 3.91 28.34 8.49
N ALA A 128 5.20 28.40 8.18
CA ALA A 128 5.70 28.07 6.84
C ALA A 128 5.48 26.59 6.49
N LEU A 129 5.62 25.69 7.48
CA LEU A 129 5.27 24.26 7.30
C LEU A 129 3.79 24.07 7.03
N THR A 130 2.92 24.79 7.71
CA THR A 130 1.45 24.73 7.49
C THR A 130 1.09 25.17 6.08
N GLU A 131 1.71 26.25 5.60
CA GLU A 131 1.52 26.75 4.24
C GLU A 131 2.04 25.73 3.21
N TRP A 132 3.25 25.24 3.36
CA TRP A 132 3.85 24.25 2.47
C TRP A 132 3.02 22.95 2.41
N THR A 133 2.62 22.39 3.55
CA THR A 133 1.77 21.18 3.58
C THR A 133 0.36 21.46 3.10
N GLY A 134 -0.14 22.70 3.23
CA GLY A 134 -1.39 23.16 2.64
C GLY A 134 -1.37 23.06 1.11
N ASN A 135 -0.32 23.58 0.48
CA ASN A 135 -0.12 23.50 -0.96
C ASN A 135 -0.10 22.04 -1.47
N LEU A 136 0.57 21.15 -0.75
CA LEU A 136 0.59 19.71 -1.09
C LEU A 136 -0.81 19.06 -1.02
N ARG A 137 -1.60 19.39 0.02
CA ARG A 137 -2.98 18.92 0.14
C ARG A 137 -3.86 19.43 -1.01
N ASP A 138 -3.69 20.69 -1.38
CA ASP A 138 -4.48 21.30 -2.45
C ASP A 138 -4.10 20.71 -3.82
N ALA A 139 -2.82 20.48 -4.06
CA ALA A 139 -2.34 19.78 -5.26
C ALA A 139 -2.89 18.35 -5.37
N MET A 140 -2.94 17.60 -4.26
CA MET A 140 -3.56 16.27 -4.25
C MET A 140 -5.07 16.35 -4.52
N ARG A 141 -5.78 17.29 -3.90
CA ARG A 141 -7.23 17.50 -4.09
C ARG A 141 -7.59 17.91 -5.52
N ALA A 142 -6.69 18.64 -6.20
CA ALA A 142 -6.87 19.04 -7.59
C ALA A 142 -6.84 17.87 -8.58
N ARG A 143 -6.33 16.70 -8.16
CA ARG A 143 -6.34 15.48 -8.97
C ARG A 143 -7.56 14.62 -8.64
N ASP A 144 -8.33 14.28 -9.67
CA ASP A 144 -9.57 13.52 -9.53
C ASP A 144 -9.35 12.16 -8.85
N GLY A 145 -10.03 11.95 -7.72
CA GLY A 145 -10.05 10.69 -6.99
C GLY A 145 -8.85 10.44 -6.07
N HIS A 146 -7.74 11.19 -6.17
CA HIS A 146 -6.55 10.95 -5.35
C HIS A 146 -6.83 11.07 -3.86
N ASN A 147 -7.48 12.15 -3.44
CA ASN A 147 -7.85 12.35 -2.04
C ASN A 147 -8.90 11.31 -1.57
N ALA A 148 -9.82 10.91 -2.45
CA ALA A 148 -10.82 9.90 -2.14
C ALA A 148 -10.17 8.51 -1.94
N LEU A 149 -9.19 8.14 -2.77
CA LEU A 149 -8.41 6.91 -2.60
C LEU A 149 -7.70 6.91 -1.25
N MET A 150 -6.98 7.98 -0.90
CA MET A 150 -6.28 8.08 0.39
C MET A 150 -7.23 7.98 1.59
N SER A 151 -8.46 8.46 1.43
CA SER A 151 -9.49 8.36 2.48
C SER A 151 -10.13 6.96 2.57
N ALA A 152 -10.06 6.16 1.51
CA ALA A 152 -10.60 4.80 1.44
C ALA A 152 -9.61 3.70 1.83
N ILE A 153 -8.35 4.06 2.09
CA ILE A 153 -7.30 3.11 2.50
C ILE A 153 -7.60 2.54 3.87
N CYS A 154 -7.56 1.20 3.98
CA CYS A 154 -7.82 0.45 5.20
C CYS A 154 -6.51 0.03 5.89
N HIS A 155 -6.55 -0.24 7.20
CA HIS A 155 -5.38 -0.73 7.94
C HIS A 155 -5.09 -2.21 7.66
N ALA A 156 -6.15 -3.00 7.50
CA ALA A 156 -6.13 -4.42 7.14
C ALA A 156 -7.44 -4.76 6.43
N ALA A 157 -7.46 -5.87 5.71
CA ALA A 157 -8.68 -6.43 5.13
C ALA A 157 -8.84 -7.89 5.55
N ARG A 158 -10.07 -8.35 5.64
CA ARG A 158 -10.38 -9.76 5.95
C ARG A 158 -11.51 -10.26 5.08
N THR A 159 -11.53 -11.56 4.83
CA THR A 159 -12.68 -12.23 4.24
C THR A 159 -13.75 -12.51 5.31
N GLU A 160 -15.01 -12.55 4.89
CA GLU A 160 -16.15 -12.77 5.81
C GLU A 160 -16.15 -14.17 6.40
N ASP A 161 -15.66 -15.16 5.63
CA ASP A 161 -15.54 -16.56 6.02
C ASP A 161 -14.39 -16.84 7.02
N GLY A 162 -13.54 -15.83 7.30
CA GLY A 162 -12.41 -15.96 8.18
C GLY A 162 -11.20 -16.69 7.58
N THR A 163 -11.17 -16.94 6.27
CA THR A 163 -10.02 -17.58 5.62
C THR A 163 -8.81 -16.65 5.64
N PHE A 164 -8.96 -15.40 5.23
CA PHE A 164 -7.83 -14.48 5.07
C PHE A 164 -7.88 -13.27 5.98
N LEU A 165 -6.69 -12.88 6.45
CA LEU A 165 -6.37 -11.54 6.92
C LEU A 165 -5.23 -10.98 6.08
N PHE A 166 -5.46 -9.88 5.38
CA PHE A 166 -4.48 -9.15 4.56
C PHE A 166 -3.95 -7.96 5.36
N VAL A 167 -2.62 -7.85 5.42
CA VAL A 167 -1.90 -6.75 6.06
C VAL A 167 -0.80 -6.24 5.12
N HIS A 168 -0.24 -5.06 5.40
CA HIS A 168 0.87 -4.58 4.58
C HIS A 168 2.19 -5.27 4.91
N ALA A 169 2.67 -5.19 6.15
CA ALA A 169 4.00 -5.67 6.53
C ALA A 169 3.98 -6.77 7.59
N GLY A 170 2.98 -6.78 8.46
CA GLY A 170 2.88 -7.79 9.52
C GLY A 170 1.89 -7.41 10.61
N LEU A 171 1.96 -8.13 11.71
CA LEU A 171 1.15 -7.91 12.91
C LEU A 171 1.88 -8.47 14.15
N ASP A 172 1.44 -8.07 15.32
CA ASP A 172 1.90 -8.60 16.59
C ASP A 172 0.95 -9.75 17.00
N THR A 173 1.46 -10.99 17.02
CA THR A 173 0.66 -12.17 17.32
C THR A 173 0.19 -12.26 18.77
N GLU A 174 0.82 -11.52 19.70
CA GLU A 174 0.42 -11.48 21.10
C GLU A 174 -0.78 -10.53 21.35
N ARG A 175 -1.12 -9.70 20.36
CA ARG A 175 -2.24 -8.75 20.43
C ARG A 175 -3.44 -9.26 19.63
N SER A 176 -4.63 -8.98 20.11
CA SER A 176 -5.85 -9.18 19.31
C SER A 176 -5.89 -8.22 18.13
N LEU A 177 -6.68 -8.56 17.10
CA LEU A 177 -6.82 -7.71 15.90
C LEU A 177 -7.26 -6.26 16.25
N ALA A 178 -8.12 -6.09 17.23
CA ALA A 178 -8.58 -4.77 17.70
C ALA A 178 -7.51 -3.96 18.45
N GLN A 179 -6.45 -4.61 18.92
CA GLN A 179 -5.34 -3.97 19.65
C GLN A 179 -4.12 -3.73 18.77
N GLN A 180 -4.17 -4.14 17.49
CA GLN A 180 -3.12 -3.84 16.53
C GLN A 180 -3.11 -2.35 16.22
N THR A 181 -1.91 -1.81 16.01
CA THR A 181 -1.68 -0.41 15.67
C THR A 181 -0.74 -0.33 14.45
N ASP A 182 0.40 0.28 14.61
CA ASP A 182 1.38 0.57 13.57
C ASP A 182 2.06 -0.68 12.99
N ASN A 183 1.91 -1.83 13.64
CA ASN A 183 2.50 -3.10 13.19
C ASN A 183 2.00 -3.53 11.81
N PHE A 184 0.79 -3.12 11.43
CA PHE A 184 0.26 -3.45 10.10
C PHE A 184 1.11 -2.90 8.96
N TRP A 185 1.71 -1.70 9.12
CA TRP A 185 2.50 -1.05 8.06
C TRP A 185 3.98 -0.95 8.35
N TRP A 186 4.43 -1.11 9.61
CA TRP A 186 5.87 -1.17 9.93
C TRP A 186 6.38 -2.61 10.13
N GLY A 187 5.46 -3.57 10.37
CA GLY A 187 5.78 -4.92 10.80
C GLY A 187 6.20 -4.99 12.27
N ALA A 188 5.95 -6.14 12.91
CA ALA A 188 6.39 -6.42 14.28
C ALA A 188 7.59 -7.37 14.35
N GLY A 189 8.05 -7.90 13.20
CA GLY A 189 8.98 -9.03 13.12
C GLY A 189 8.24 -10.39 13.34
N GLY A 190 8.93 -11.47 13.07
CA GLY A 190 8.42 -12.83 13.35
C GLY A 190 7.25 -13.29 12.48
N PHE A 191 6.95 -12.62 11.37
CA PHE A 191 5.86 -13.03 10.48
C PHE A 191 6.07 -14.45 9.93
N GLU A 192 7.30 -14.83 9.65
CA GLU A 192 7.69 -16.15 9.17
C GLU A 192 7.61 -17.23 10.28
N GLU A 193 7.60 -16.82 11.54
CA GLU A 193 7.55 -17.72 12.69
C GLU A 193 6.10 -18.07 13.09
N ILE A 194 5.10 -17.53 12.39
CA ILE A 194 3.69 -17.82 12.63
C ILE A 194 3.38 -19.25 12.20
N THR A 195 3.14 -20.13 13.17
CA THR A 195 2.91 -21.57 12.98
C THR A 195 1.51 -22.02 13.36
N ALA A 196 0.60 -21.09 13.62
CA ALA A 196 -0.79 -21.36 13.97
C ALA A 196 -1.72 -20.26 13.43
N PRO A 197 -3.02 -20.54 13.27
CA PRO A 197 -4.00 -19.53 12.88
C PRO A 197 -4.01 -18.35 13.86
N TYR A 198 -4.07 -17.13 13.34
CA TYR A 198 -4.16 -15.91 14.14
C TYR A 198 -5.58 -15.38 14.15
N GLY A 199 -6.16 -15.16 15.34
CA GLY A 199 -7.48 -14.54 15.50
C GLY A 199 -8.62 -15.25 14.78
N GLY A 200 -8.45 -16.55 14.47
CA GLY A 200 -9.43 -17.36 13.73
C GLY A 200 -9.20 -17.35 12.19
N PHE A 201 -8.24 -16.59 11.68
CA PHE A 201 -7.89 -16.58 10.27
C PHE A 201 -6.96 -17.72 9.90
N SER A 202 -7.27 -18.44 8.84
CA SER A 202 -6.48 -19.59 8.37
C SER A 202 -5.20 -19.15 7.67
N LYS A 203 -5.19 -17.99 7.01
CA LYS A 203 -4.05 -17.47 6.23
C LYS A 203 -3.86 -15.97 6.43
N LEU A 204 -2.65 -15.57 6.78
CA LEU A 204 -2.22 -14.19 6.82
C LEU A 204 -1.44 -13.87 5.55
N VAL A 205 -1.79 -12.79 4.84
CA VAL A 205 -1.12 -12.39 3.60
C VAL A 205 -0.53 -11.00 3.77
N ARG A 206 0.78 -10.84 3.50
CA ARG A 206 1.43 -9.53 3.51
C ARG A 206 2.01 -9.16 2.16
N GLY A 207 2.14 -7.84 1.90
CA GLY A 207 2.62 -7.26 0.65
C GLY A 207 3.99 -6.61 0.71
N PHE A 208 4.67 -6.66 1.86
CA PHE A 208 5.98 -6.08 2.04
C PHE A 208 6.84 -6.88 3.01
N ASP A 209 8.05 -7.19 2.57
CA ASP A 209 9.15 -7.72 3.37
C ASP A 209 10.45 -7.07 2.92
N ARG A 210 11.30 -6.61 3.86
CA ARG A 210 12.57 -5.94 3.54
C ARG A 210 13.55 -6.80 2.73
N ARG A 211 13.36 -8.12 2.71
CA ARG A 211 14.18 -9.06 1.94
C ARG A 211 13.70 -9.21 0.50
N HIS A 212 12.46 -8.77 0.20
CA HIS A 212 11.81 -8.92 -1.10
C HIS A 212 11.88 -10.37 -1.65
N PRO A 213 11.35 -11.37 -0.92
CA PRO A 213 11.59 -12.78 -1.21
C PRO A 213 10.82 -13.32 -2.42
N GLY A 214 9.98 -12.49 -3.07
CA GLY A 214 9.05 -12.93 -4.09
C GLY A 214 7.71 -13.37 -3.49
N ILE A 215 7.20 -14.50 -3.99
CA ILE A 215 6.00 -15.14 -3.43
C ILE A 215 6.45 -16.33 -2.58
N GLU A 216 6.27 -16.20 -1.26
CA GLU A 216 6.49 -17.29 -0.29
C GLU A 216 5.16 -17.66 0.36
N VAL A 217 4.81 -18.94 0.33
CA VAL A 217 3.58 -19.46 0.95
C VAL A 217 3.94 -20.55 1.94
N ALA A 218 3.50 -20.36 3.20
CA ALA A 218 3.59 -21.33 4.28
C ALA A 218 2.18 -21.76 4.72
N ALA A 219 2.10 -22.65 5.71
CA ALA A 219 0.82 -23.16 6.19
C ALA A 219 -0.16 -22.05 6.59
N PHE A 220 0.30 -21.03 7.32
CA PHE A 220 -0.55 -19.97 7.88
C PHE A 220 -0.22 -18.56 7.36
N THR A 221 0.83 -18.43 6.56
CA THR A 221 1.29 -17.11 6.05
C THR A 221 1.55 -17.16 4.56
N ALA A 222 1.44 -16.00 3.92
CA ALA A 222 1.94 -15.76 2.57
C ALA A 222 2.58 -14.37 2.49
N THR A 223 3.71 -14.27 1.80
CA THR A 223 4.36 -13.01 1.45
C THR A 223 4.27 -12.85 -0.06
N VAL A 224 3.86 -11.67 -0.53
CA VAL A 224 3.80 -11.31 -1.95
C VAL A 224 4.60 -10.03 -2.13
N ASP A 225 5.91 -10.14 -2.36
CA ASP A 225 6.79 -8.97 -2.50
C ASP A 225 8.00 -9.28 -3.39
N GLY A 226 7.97 -8.78 -4.61
CA GLY A 226 9.06 -8.92 -5.58
C GLY A 226 10.08 -7.78 -5.56
N GLY A 227 9.94 -6.81 -4.67
CA GLY A 227 10.83 -5.64 -4.59
C GLY A 227 10.53 -4.56 -5.64
N CYS A 228 9.28 -4.41 -6.06
CA CYS A 228 8.84 -3.30 -6.89
C CYS A 228 9.15 -1.97 -6.19
N GLY A 229 9.72 -0.99 -6.91
CA GLY A 229 10.29 0.23 -6.34
C GLY A 229 11.76 0.10 -5.89
N PHE A 230 12.29 -1.13 -5.83
CA PHE A 230 13.68 -1.43 -5.49
C PHE A 230 14.41 -2.19 -6.63
N GLY A 231 13.89 -2.08 -7.84
CA GLY A 231 14.43 -2.72 -9.04
C GLY A 231 13.85 -4.11 -9.36
N GLY A 232 13.10 -4.71 -8.43
CA GLY A 232 12.42 -5.99 -8.62
C GLY A 232 11.05 -5.87 -9.30
N PRO A 233 10.39 -7.00 -9.62
CA PRO A 233 9.10 -7.02 -10.28
C PRO A 233 7.94 -6.63 -9.35
N LEU A 234 6.84 -6.17 -9.96
CA LEU A 234 5.54 -6.09 -9.28
C LEU A 234 4.83 -7.43 -9.41
N LEU A 235 4.42 -7.99 -8.28
CA LEU A 235 3.80 -9.32 -8.20
C LEU A 235 2.32 -9.22 -7.82
N ALA A 236 1.55 -10.19 -8.31
CA ALA A 236 0.23 -10.51 -7.80
C ALA A 236 0.07 -12.01 -7.60
N ALA A 237 -0.64 -12.41 -6.56
CA ALA A 237 -0.94 -13.78 -6.21
C ALA A 237 -2.46 -13.97 -6.08
N CYS A 238 -2.98 -15.04 -6.65
CA CYS A 238 -4.36 -15.45 -6.50
C CYS A 238 -4.46 -16.62 -5.52
N PHE A 239 -5.34 -16.48 -4.55
CA PHE A 239 -5.63 -17.53 -3.58
C PHE A 239 -7.09 -17.98 -3.74
N ASP A 240 -7.33 -19.27 -3.59
CA ASP A 240 -8.68 -19.86 -3.55
C ASP A 240 -9.36 -19.69 -2.17
N GLY A 241 -10.54 -20.29 -1.99
CA GLY A 241 -11.30 -20.23 -0.74
C GLY A 241 -10.67 -21.00 0.44
N ASP A 242 -9.77 -21.92 0.16
CA ASP A 242 -9.06 -22.73 1.16
C ASP A 242 -7.72 -22.11 1.58
N GLY A 243 -7.31 -21.03 0.92
CA GLY A 243 -6.06 -20.33 1.20
C GLY A 243 -4.86 -20.83 0.39
N GLU A 244 -5.10 -21.67 -0.63
CA GLU A 244 -4.04 -22.18 -1.49
C GLU A 244 -3.75 -21.21 -2.64
N LEU A 245 -2.47 -21.10 -3.02
CA LEU A 245 -2.02 -20.30 -4.14
C LEU A 245 -2.40 -21.02 -5.45
N VAL A 246 -3.22 -20.36 -6.29
CA VAL A 246 -3.74 -20.95 -7.53
C VAL A 246 -3.24 -20.29 -8.81
N ASP A 247 -2.79 -19.04 -8.75
CA ASP A 247 -2.22 -18.33 -9.91
C ASP A 247 -1.29 -17.20 -9.44
N THR A 248 -0.36 -16.81 -10.30
CA THR A 248 0.57 -15.70 -10.05
C THR A 248 0.78 -14.86 -11.30
N LEU A 249 1.00 -13.56 -11.12
CA LEU A 249 1.36 -12.62 -12.17
C LEU A 249 2.57 -11.81 -11.76
N GLU A 250 3.38 -11.44 -12.76
CA GLU A 250 4.58 -10.63 -12.60
C GLU A 250 4.66 -9.56 -13.69
N ALA A 251 5.12 -8.34 -13.36
CA ALA A 251 5.35 -7.25 -14.30
C ALA A 251 6.60 -6.44 -13.94
#